data_70c699bef4b74af7fd7a0b891eb62ae7
#
_entry.id   70c699bef4b74af7fd7a0b891eb62ae7
#
_cell.length_a   1.000
_cell.length_b   1.000
_cell.length_c   1.000
_cell.angle_alpha   90.00
_cell.angle_beta   90.00
_cell.angle_gamma   90.00
#
_symmetry.space_group_name_H-M   'P 1'
#
loop_
_entity.id
_entity.type
_entity.pdbx_description
1 polymer ?
#
loop_
_entity_poly.entity_id
_entity_poly.type
_entity_poly.pdbx_seq_one_letter_code
_entity_poly.pdbx_strand_id
1 'polypeptide(L)'
;MDLAGFPATEQKALLASGRASCRELLAACRTRAGLTEPVVNAIPTVDWEAAETLAGRLDDDPMLMEGAPLRGLVTAHKDLSDTAGMRTTYGSPVFADHVPDADAPLVAHLRRCGLVSVGKTNTPEFGKGSHTFNPVHGLTRNPWDPCLSAGGSSGGAAVALACGSVSVADGSDLGGSLRNPGSFNGVVGFRPTSGSISHDVVRDPRIRMPISGPMGRTVADMALLLGAMTDVEVSATPAPGKPRVAFSPDLGDLPLDPEVRAATQRAAEVLADAGWDIVEGYPDLSGADLCFEDLRGLSMALTSADLVDDERVKPTARYEISLGLALGADRITEAVAAENRLRDNWDRFFAVGRFDMFLSATSQVPPFPVGQEWISEIDGVRLDHYTHWMRSCSRITVPGGPSMSLPAGFTAKGLPIGIQLSGPQGGDHSLIALAAAAEEVFGPCPAPDVGALAVLDPVSLPPGPLG
;
A
#
# COMPACT_ATOMS: atom_id res chain seq x y z
N MET A 1 -24.01 13.89 10.59
CA MET A 1 -22.78 14.16 9.79
C MET A 1 -22.11 12.83 9.55
N ASP A 2 -21.76 12.51 8.32
CA ASP A 2 -21.06 11.25 8.01
C ASP A 2 -19.54 11.44 8.23
N LEU A 3 -19.10 11.32 9.50
CA LEU A 3 -17.70 11.53 9.87
C LEU A 3 -16.73 10.58 9.15
N ALA A 4 -17.15 9.36 8.88
CA ALA A 4 -16.33 8.34 8.20
C ALA A 4 -16.05 8.69 6.72
N GLY A 5 -16.92 9.50 6.09
CA GLY A 5 -16.77 9.95 4.70
C GLY A 5 -15.74 11.08 4.52
N PHE A 6 -15.40 11.83 5.57
CA PHE A 6 -14.42 12.91 5.48
C PHE A 6 -12.97 12.40 5.38
N PRO A 7 -12.06 13.12 4.69
CA PRO A 7 -10.63 12.91 4.79
C PRO A 7 -10.13 12.91 6.25
N ALA A 8 -9.07 12.16 6.55
CA ALA A 8 -8.53 12.06 7.90
C ALA A 8 -8.04 13.42 8.44
N THR A 9 -7.54 14.29 7.59
CA THR A 9 -7.14 15.66 7.92
C THR A 9 -8.33 16.50 8.37
N GLU A 10 -9.49 16.34 7.74
CA GLU A 10 -10.72 17.02 8.17
C GLU A 10 -11.28 16.38 9.45
N GLN A 11 -11.27 15.04 9.58
CA GLN A 11 -11.64 14.36 10.82
C GLN A 11 -10.81 14.88 12.00
N LYS A 12 -9.47 14.99 11.83
CA LYS A 12 -8.57 15.57 12.83
C LYS A 12 -8.97 17.00 13.22
N ALA A 13 -9.29 17.85 12.25
CA ALA A 13 -9.72 19.22 12.51
C ALA A 13 -11.06 19.28 13.28
N LEU A 14 -11.99 18.38 12.98
CA LEU A 14 -13.26 18.26 13.70
C LEU A 14 -13.06 17.82 15.15
N LEU A 15 -12.18 16.84 15.38
CA LEU A 15 -11.82 16.38 16.72
C LEU A 15 -11.12 17.51 17.53
N ALA A 16 -10.13 18.15 16.92
CA ALA A 16 -9.37 19.24 17.57
C ALA A 16 -10.24 20.45 17.95
N SER A 17 -11.26 20.74 17.14
CA SER A 17 -12.20 21.84 17.41
C SER A 17 -13.37 21.47 18.33
N GLY A 18 -13.45 20.21 18.77
CA GLY A 18 -14.58 19.71 19.59
C GLY A 18 -15.92 19.64 18.83
N ARG A 19 -15.89 19.73 17.49
CA ARG A 19 -17.09 19.58 16.64
C ARG A 19 -17.49 18.13 16.43
N ALA A 20 -16.59 17.21 16.72
CA ALA A 20 -16.82 15.77 16.82
C ALA A 20 -15.99 15.21 17.98
N SER A 21 -16.46 14.11 18.58
CA SER A 21 -15.74 13.35 19.59
C SER A 21 -15.04 12.12 18.95
N CYS A 22 -14.06 11.56 19.67
CA CYS A 22 -13.41 10.32 19.26
C CYS A 22 -14.41 9.15 19.22
N ARG A 23 -15.37 9.12 20.19
CA ARG A 23 -16.46 8.12 20.18
C ARG A 23 -17.35 8.25 18.96
N GLU A 24 -17.71 9.46 18.53
CA GLU A 24 -18.54 9.67 17.34
C GLU A 24 -17.83 9.26 16.06
N LEU A 25 -16.53 9.58 15.90
CA LEU A 25 -15.73 9.14 14.75
C LEU A 25 -15.60 7.62 14.72
N LEU A 26 -15.28 6.99 15.86
CA LEU A 26 -15.18 5.53 15.97
C LEU A 26 -16.51 4.85 15.64
N ALA A 27 -17.64 5.38 16.14
CA ALA A 27 -18.97 4.86 15.83
C ALA A 27 -19.31 4.96 14.33
N ALA A 28 -18.92 6.06 13.67
CA ALA A 28 -19.10 6.24 12.23
C ALA A 28 -18.27 5.20 11.44
N CYS A 29 -16.98 5.00 11.78
CA CYS A 29 -16.12 3.99 11.17
C CYS A 29 -16.67 2.57 11.40
N ARG A 30 -17.11 2.25 12.62
CA ARG A 30 -17.74 0.96 12.96
C ARG A 30 -19.02 0.72 12.15
N THR A 31 -19.83 1.74 11.93
CA THR A 31 -21.03 1.65 11.09
C THR A 31 -20.65 1.31 9.64
N ARG A 32 -19.64 1.98 9.08
CA ARG A 32 -19.12 1.67 7.73
C ARG A 32 -18.60 0.24 7.65
N ALA A 33 -17.78 -0.19 8.61
CA ALA A 33 -17.32 -1.57 8.70
C ALA A 33 -18.48 -2.57 8.77
N GLY A 34 -19.49 -2.31 9.60
CA GLY A 34 -20.67 -3.18 9.71
C GLY A 34 -21.44 -3.36 8.40
N LEU A 35 -21.43 -2.35 7.53
CA LEU A 35 -22.09 -2.40 6.22
C LEU A 35 -21.24 -3.14 5.16
N THR A 36 -19.90 -3.04 5.23
CA THR A 36 -19.02 -3.48 4.14
C THR A 36 -18.31 -4.80 4.43
N GLU A 37 -17.88 -5.05 5.68
CA GLU A 37 -17.08 -6.23 6.06
C GLU A 37 -17.70 -7.58 5.68
N PRO A 38 -19.04 -7.79 5.77
CA PRO A 38 -19.63 -9.05 5.32
C PRO A 38 -19.33 -9.41 3.86
N VAL A 39 -19.08 -8.40 3.02
CA VAL A 39 -18.76 -8.55 1.59
C VAL A 39 -17.27 -8.46 1.33
N VAL A 40 -16.60 -7.42 1.88
CA VAL A 40 -15.22 -7.11 1.47
C VAL A 40 -14.17 -7.83 2.29
N ASN A 41 -14.42 -8.18 3.55
CA ASN A 41 -13.49 -8.88 4.46
C ASN A 41 -12.11 -8.17 4.53
N ALA A 42 -12.13 -6.88 4.83
CA ALA A 42 -10.92 -6.05 4.89
C ALA A 42 -10.23 -6.09 6.26
N ILE A 43 -11.02 -6.20 7.37
CA ILE A 43 -10.55 -6.18 8.77
C ILE A 43 -11.03 -7.45 9.50
N PRO A 44 -10.45 -8.62 9.21
CA PRO A 44 -10.94 -9.90 9.72
C PRO A 44 -10.71 -10.14 11.21
N THR A 45 -9.80 -9.40 11.84
CA THR A 45 -9.58 -9.41 13.29
C THR A 45 -9.93 -8.04 13.84
N VAL A 46 -10.87 -7.96 14.77
CA VAL A 46 -11.34 -6.69 15.35
C VAL A 46 -11.36 -6.73 16.88
N ASP A 47 -11.12 -5.59 17.50
CA ASP A 47 -11.26 -5.34 18.94
C ASP A 47 -11.92 -3.96 19.14
N TRP A 48 -13.22 -3.94 18.90
CA TRP A 48 -14.03 -2.73 19.07
C TRP A 48 -14.10 -2.28 20.52
N GLU A 49 -14.07 -3.22 21.50
CA GLU A 49 -14.18 -2.90 22.92
C GLU A 49 -12.98 -2.12 23.42
N ALA A 50 -11.76 -2.57 23.08
CA ALA A 50 -10.54 -1.82 23.39
C ALA A 50 -10.52 -0.43 22.72
N ALA A 51 -10.95 -0.35 21.44
CA ALA A 51 -11.05 0.90 20.70
C ALA A 51 -12.05 1.87 21.33
N GLU A 52 -13.23 1.40 21.73
CA GLU A 52 -14.26 2.20 22.42
C GLU A 52 -13.74 2.70 23.78
N THR A 53 -13.04 1.86 24.52
CA THR A 53 -12.41 2.23 25.79
C THR A 53 -11.41 3.36 25.61
N LEU A 54 -10.51 3.25 24.60
CA LEU A 54 -9.54 4.31 24.33
C LEU A 54 -10.20 5.60 23.84
N ALA A 55 -11.12 5.51 22.87
CA ALA A 55 -11.85 6.68 22.37
C ALA A 55 -12.59 7.40 23.50
N GLY A 56 -13.19 6.63 24.41
CA GLY A 56 -13.82 7.14 25.61
C GLY A 56 -12.88 7.94 26.50
N ARG A 57 -11.73 7.37 26.80
CA ARG A 57 -10.71 8.03 27.64
C ARG A 57 -10.17 9.31 26.98
N LEU A 58 -10.00 9.33 25.66
CA LEU A 58 -9.57 10.51 24.91
C LEU A 58 -10.61 11.64 24.99
N ASP A 59 -11.89 11.31 24.99
CA ASP A 59 -12.97 12.31 25.12
C ASP A 59 -13.11 12.80 26.57
N ASP A 60 -12.99 11.92 27.56
CA ASP A 60 -13.18 12.22 28.98
C ASP A 60 -11.97 12.97 29.57
N ASP A 61 -10.76 12.79 29.02
CA ASP A 61 -9.53 13.49 29.43
C ASP A 61 -8.86 14.17 28.23
N PRO A 62 -9.13 15.49 28.02
CA PRO A 62 -8.51 16.26 26.96
C PRO A 62 -6.97 16.32 27.00
N MET A 63 -6.38 16.13 28.22
CA MET A 63 -4.94 16.14 28.41
C MET A 63 -4.29 14.80 28.03
N LEU A 64 -5.07 13.72 27.96
CA LEU A 64 -4.57 12.43 27.53
C LEU A 64 -4.12 12.51 26.07
N MET A 65 -2.84 12.27 25.83
CA MET A 65 -2.20 12.38 24.50
C MET A 65 -2.41 13.76 23.85
N GLU A 66 -2.42 14.84 24.68
CA GLU A 66 -2.47 16.21 24.17
C GLU A 66 -1.29 16.45 23.21
N GLY A 67 -1.57 17.09 22.07
CA GLY A 67 -0.57 17.34 21.01
C GLY A 67 -0.17 16.14 20.18
N ALA A 68 -0.66 14.93 20.47
CA ALA A 68 -0.37 13.75 19.63
C ALA A 68 -0.93 13.94 18.21
N PRO A 69 -0.10 13.69 17.17
CA PRO A 69 -0.42 14.09 15.80
C PRO A 69 -1.63 13.38 15.19
N LEU A 70 -1.98 12.19 15.71
CA LEU A 70 -3.06 11.34 15.20
C LEU A 70 -4.18 11.10 16.23
N ARG A 71 -4.24 11.91 17.28
CA ARG A 71 -5.14 11.72 18.41
C ARG A 71 -6.59 11.52 17.97
N GLY A 72 -7.13 10.33 18.28
CA GLY A 72 -8.52 9.96 18.03
C GLY A 72 -8.82 9.47 16.61
N LEU A 73 -7.88 9.54 15.66
CA LEU A 73 -8.06 8.94 14.34
C LEU A 73 -8.08 7.41 14.43
N VAL A 74 -8.91 6.79 13.60
CA VAL A 74 -9.14 5.34 13.60
C VAL A 74 -8.22 4.65 12.60
N THR A 75 -7.62 3.52 13.02
CA THR A 75 -6.78 2.67 12.17
C THR A 75 -7.01 1.19 12.42
N ALA A 76 -6.55 0.35 11.49
CA ALA A 76 -6.33 -1.08 11.69
C ALA A 76 -4.95 -1.42 11.12
N HIS A 77 -4.12 -2.13 11.89
CA HIS A 77 -2.74 -2.45 11.49
C HIS A 77 -2.71 -3.64 10.54
N LYS A 78 -1.81 -3.63 9.57
CA LYS A 78 -1.64 -4.78 8.67
C LYS A 78 -1.31 -6.05 9.48
N ASP A 79 -1.90 -7.19 9.10
CA ASP A 79 -1.73 -8.48 9.79
C ASP A 79 -0.32 -9.12 9.57
N LEU A 80 0.67 -8.28 9.33
CA LEU A 80 2.11 -8.57 9.34
C LEU A 80 2.85 -7.85 10.47
N SER A 81 2.17 -6.97 11.21
CA SER A 81 2.76 -6.14 12.26
C SER A 81 2.26 -6.63 13.62
N ASP A 82 3.15 -7.11 14.48
CA ASP A 82 2.80 -7.54 15.83
C ASP A 82 2.08 -6.43 16.57
N THR A 83 0.94 -6.80 17.17
CA THR A 83 0.10 -5.90 17.94
C THR A 83 -0.23 -6.59 19.26
N ALA A 84 0.30 -6.08 20.37
CA ALA A 84 0.17 -6.68 21.69
C ALA A 84 -1.30 -6.95 22.05
N GLY A 85 -1.58 -8.18 22.47
CA GLY A 85 -2.91 -8.63 22.87
C GLY A 85 -3.91 -8.82 21.71
N MET A 86 -3.51 -8.59 20.46
CA MET A 86 -4.36 -8.74 19.28
C MET A 86 -3.83 -9.84 18.38
N ARG A 87 -4.68 -10.80 18.01
CA ARG A 87 -4.34 -11.91 17.13
C ARG A 87 -3.69 -11.38 15.83
N THR A 88 -2.46 -11.83 15.56
CA THR A 88 -1.64 -11.46 14.41
C THR A 88 -1.15 -12.72 13.71
N THR A 89 -1.73 -13.04 12.56
CA THR A 89 -1.58 -14.37 11.93
C THR A 89 -0.56 -14.42 10.78
N TYR A 90 -0.10 -13.28 10.32
CA TYR A 90 0.69 -13.15 9.07
C TYR A 90 0.00 -13.79 7.85
N GLY A 91 -1.32 -14.02 7.93
CA GLY A 91 -2.11 -14.73 6.94
C GLY A 91 -1.78 -16.22 6.82
N SER A 92 -1.03 -16.80 7.77
CA SER A 92 -0.53 -18.18 7.72
C SER A 92 -1.21 -19.09 8.75
N PRO A 93 -1.62 -20.31 8.37
CA PRO A 93 -2.11 -21.30 9.31
C PRO A 93 -1.10 -21.67 10.41
N VAL A 94 0.19 -21.47 10.16
CA VAL A 94 1.26 -21.68 11.16
C VAL A 94 1.09 -20.79 12.37
N PHE A 95 0.54 -19.59 12.17
CA PHE A 95 0.35 -18.55 13.18
C PHE A 95 -1.13 -18.22 13.43
N ALA A 96 -2.04 -19.13 13.07
CA ALA A 96 -3.49 -18.89 13.13
C ALA A 96 -3.99 -18.41 14.51
N ASP A 97 -3.36 -18.86 15.59
CA ASP A 97 -3.74 -18.52 16.98
C ASP A 97 -2.70 -17.64 17.68
N HIS A 98 -1.73 -17.09 16.92
CA HIS A 98 -0.67 -16.28 17.52
C HIS A 98 -1.20 -14.93 18.00
N VAL A 99 -0.93 -14.62 19.27
CA VAL A 99 -1.22 -13.33 19.90
C VAL A 99 0.09 -12.80 20.48
N PRO A 100 0.65 -11.73 19.91
CA PRO A 100 1.90 -11.15 20.40
C PRO A 100 1.77 -10.57 21.80
N ASP A 101 2.82 -10.73 22.63
CA ASP A 101 2.93 -10.11 23.95
C ASP A 101 3.39 -8.64 23.89
N ALA A 102 3.97 -8.23 22.75
CA ALA A 102 4.50 -6.88 22.55
C ALA A 102 4.11 -6.33 21.16
N ASP A 103 3.96 -5.03 21.09
CA ASP A 103 3.80 -4.32 19.82
C ASP A 103 5.10 -4.34 19.00
N ALA A 104 4.99 -4.45 17.69
CA ALA A 104 6.08 -4.04 16.79
C ALA A 104 6.43 -2.56 17.05
N PRO A 105 7.70 -2.14 16.88
CA PRO A 105 8.13 -0.77 17.21
C PRO A 105 7.28 0.32 16.56
N LEU A 106 6.92 0.16 15.29
CA LEU A 106 6.06 1.11 14.57
C LEU A 106 4.63 1.15 15.16
N VAL A 107 4.04 0.00 15.50
CA VAL A 107 2.71 -0.07 16.13
C VAL A 107 2.72 0.62 17.49
N ALA A 108 3.72 0.33 18.32
CA ALA A 108 3.91 0.99 19.63
C ALA A 108 4.04 2.51 19.48
N HIS A 109 4.77 2.96 18.45
CA HIS A 109 4.95 4.37 18.15
C HIS A 109 3.62 5.03 17.71
N LEU A 110 2.91 4.45 16.75
CA LEU A 110 1.64 4.97 16.26
C LEU A 110 0.55 5.01 17.34
N ARG A 111 0.53 4.06 18.28
CA ARG A 111 -0.32 4.13 19.47
C ARG A 111 0.00 5.36 20.33
N ARG A 112 1.29 5.67 20.55
CA ARG A 112 1.71 6.90 21.25
C ARG A 112 1.33 8.17 20.50
N CYS A 113 1.26 8.12 19.17
CA CYS A 113 0.74 9.21 18.34
C CYS A 113 -0.78 9.40 18.43
N GLY A 114 -1.48 8.58 19.23
CA GLY A 114 -2.89 8.76 19.56
C GLY A 114 -3.88 8.04 18.63
N LEU A 115 -3.40 7.12 17.76
CA LEU A 115 -4.29 6.30 16.93
C LEU A 115 -5.16 5.36 17.77
N VAL A 116 -6.43 5.26 17.39
CA VAL A 116 -7.39 4.29 17.92
C VAL A 116 -7.39 3.08 16.99
N SER A 117 -6.71 1.99 17.39
CA SER A 117 -6.61 0.77 16.61
C SER A 117 -7.85 -0.10 16.83
N VAL A 118 -8.54 -0.48 15.74
CA VAL A 118 -9.75 -1.31 15.77
C VAL A 118 -9.51 -2.78 15.39
N GLY A 119 -8.32 -3.11 14.87
CA GLY A 119 -8.10 -4.48 14.41
C GLY A 119 -6.88 -4.66 13.51
N LYS A 120 -6.95 -5.74 12.70
CA LYS A 120 -5.92 -6.14 11.74
C LYS A 120 -6.50 -6.15 10.34
N THR A 121 -5.82 -5.50 9.39
CA THR A 121 -6.20 -5.55 7.97
C THR A 121 -5.65 -6.80 7.31
N ASN A 122 -6.45 -7.40 6.43
CA ASN A 122 -6.12 -8.65 5.74
C ASN A 122 -4.92 -8.49 4.78
N THR A 123 -4.17 -9.57 4.61
CA THR A 123 -2.97 -9.66 3.78
C THR A 123 -2.85 -11.07 3.19
N PRO A 124 -2.23 -11.29 2.02
CA PRO A 124 -1.85 -12.64 1.63
C PRO A 124 -0.80 -13.20 2.59
N GLU A 125 -0.69 -14.51 2.68
CA GLU A 125 0.23 -15.20 3.58
C GLU A 125 1.67 -14.62 3.47
N PHE A 126 2.24 -14.20 4.61
CA PHE A 126 3.53 -13.51 4.75
C PHE A 126 3.68 -12.28 3.82
N GLY A 127 2.59 -11.68 3.37
CA GLY A 127 2.60 -10.59 2.41
C GLY A 127 3.03 -11.01 1.00
N LYS A 128 2.96 -12.29 0.65
CA LYS A 128 3.45 -12.81 -0.63
C LYS A 128 2.36 -12.88 -1.69
N GLY A 129 2.55 -12.08 -2.73
CA GLY A 129 1.61 -11.85 -3.82
C GLY A 129 0.89 -10.51 -3.70
N SER A 130 0.30 -10.07 -4.81
CA SER A 130 -0.47 -8.82 -4.87
C SER A 130 -1.96 -9.08 -5.10
N HIS A 131 -2.45 -10.18 -4.53
CA HIS A 131 -3.85 -10.53 -4.38
C HIS A 131 -4.09 -10.95 -2.94
N THR A 132 -5.01 -10.27 -2.23
CA THR A 132 -5.20 -10.42 -0.79
C THR A 132 -6.18 -11.55 -0.49
N PHE A 133 -5.63 -12.73 -0.28
CA PHE A 133 -6.32 -13.91 0.24
C PHE A 133 -5.35 -14.79 1.04
N ASN A 134 -5.87 -15.52 2.01
CA ASN A 134 -5.10 -16.49 2.78
C ASN A 134 -6.01 -17.54 3.43
N PRO A 135 -5.50 -18.70 3.85
CA PRO A 135 -6.31 -19.77 4.39
C PRO A 135 -6.84 -19.53 5.81
N VAL A 136 -6.37 -18.47 6.51
CA VAL A 136 -6.83 -18.14 7.88
C VAL A 136 -8.05 -17.25 7.85
N HIS A 137 -8.02 -16.22 7.01
CA HIS A 137 -9.04 -15.16 6.97
C HIS A 137 -9.85 -15.14 5.66
N GLY A 138 -9.44 -15.92 4.66
CA GLY A 138 -10.09 -15.92 3.36
C GLY A 138 -9.70 -14.73 2.48
N LEU A 139 -10.57 -14.37 1.55
CA LEU A 139 -10.39 -13.40 0.49
C LEU A 139 -10.85 -12.00 0.91
N THR A 140 -10.05 -10.98 0.59
CA THR A 140 -10.49 -9.58 0.58
C THR A 140 -10.91 -9.18 -0.83
N ARG A 141 -12.11 -8.63 -0.97
CA ARG A 141 -12.74 -8.27 -2.24
C ARG A 141 -12.61 -6.77 -2.52
N ASN A 142 -12.56 -6.42 -3.80
CA ASN A 142 -12.54 -5.05 -4.24
C ASN A 142 -13.89 -4.36 -3.93
N PRO A 143 -13.93 -3.18 -3.32
CA PRO A 143 -15.17 -2.51 -2.95
C PRO A 143 -15.91 -1.87 -4.14
N TRP A 144 -15.23 -1.71 -5.30
CA TRP A 144 -15.86 -1.21 -6.53
C TRP A 144 -16.57 -2.32 -7.30
N ASP A 145 -16.03 -3.53 -7.26
CA ASP A 145 -16.64 -4.76 -7.79
C ASP A 145 -16.13 -5.96 -6.98
N PRO A 146 -16.97 -6.55 -6.09
CA PRO A 146 -16.59 -7.68 -5.25
C PRO A 146 -16.27 -8.99 -5.98
N CYS A 147 -16.45 -9.05 -7.29
CA CYS A 147 -16.01 -10.17 -8.12
C CYS A 147 -14.51 -10.04 -8.50
N LEU A 148 -13.88 -8.92 -8.16
CA LEU A 148 -12.51 -8.58 -8.54
C LEU A 148 -11.57 -8.49 -7.32
N SER A 149 -10.28 -8.64 -7.61
CA SER A 149 -9.19 -8.56 -6.64
C SER A 149 -9.06 -7.14 -6.05
N ALA A 150 -8.85 -7.06 -4.75
CA ALA A 150 -8.47 -5.82 -4.05
C ALA A 150 -6.97 -5.45 -4.23
N GLY A 151 -6.22 -6.26 -4.97
CA GLY A 151 -4.77 -6.13 -4.99
C GLY A 151 -4.14 -6.58 -3.67
N GLY A 152 -2.85 -6.25 -3.46
CA GLY A 152 -2.11 -6.66 -2.25
C GLY A 152 -0.64 -6.21 -2.29
N SER A 153 0.08 -6.49 -1.23
CA SER A 153 -0.34 -7.28 -0.06
C SER A 153 -1.08 -6.46 1.02
N SER A 154 -1.16 -5.13 0.93
CA SER A 154 -1.95 -4.29 1.85
C SER A 154 -3.38 -4.07 1.33
N GLY A 155 -4.02 -5.14 0.79
CA GLY A 155 -5.35 -5.02 0.18
C GLY A 155 -6.44 -4.72 1.22
N GLY A 156 -6.38 -5.35 2.40
CA GLY A 156 -7.32 -5.03 3.49
C GLY A 156 -7.23 -3.57 3.92
N ALA A 157 -6.02 -3.00 4.02
CA ALA A 157 -5.80 -1.59 4.35
C ALA A 157 -6.42 -0.65 3.30
N ALA A 158 -6.16 -0.93 2.01
CA ALA A 158 -6.71 -0.13 0.90
C ALA A 158 -8.25 -0.17 0.87
N VAL A 159 -8.83 -1.35 1.04
CA VAL A 159 -10.31 -1.53 1.06
C VAL A 159 -10.94 -0.85 2.26
N ALA A 160 -10.36 -1.01 3.47
CA ALA A 160 -10.86 -0.36 4.68
C ALA A 160 -10.87 1.17 4.55
N LEU A 161 -9.83 1.75 3.93
CA LEU A 161 -9.76 3.18 3.61
C LEU A 161 -10.84 3.59 2.60
N ALA A 162 -10.94 2.88 1.48
CA ALA A 162 -11.90 3.18 0.42
C ALA A 162 -13.35 3.14 0.95
N CYS A 163 -13.67 2.17 1.82
CA CYS A 163 -14.98 2.05 2.46
C CYS A 163 -15.23 3.06 3.59
N GLY A 164 -14.20 3.76 4.10
CA GLY A 164 -14.30 4.64 5.25
C GLY A 164 -14.40 3.91 6.59
N SER A 165 -13.97 2.65 6.66
CA SER A 165 -13.91 1.85 7.90
C SER A 165 -12.76 2.30 8.82
N VAL A 166 -11.78 3.00 8.28
CA VAL A 166 -10.65 3.61 8.99
C VAL A 166 -10.33 5.00 8.44
N SER A 167 -9.67 5.82 9.25
CA SER A 167 -9.21 7.17 8.88
C SER A 167 -7.94 7.14 8.05
N VAL A 168 -6.96 6.38 8.52
CA VAL A 168 -5.64 6.14 7.91
C VAL A 168 -5.28 4.68 8.08
N ALA A 169 -4.36 4.14 7.29
CA ALA A 169 -3.90 2.77 7.46
C ALA A 169 -2.40 2.65 7.19
N ASP A 170 -1.72 1.83 7.98
CA ASP A 170 -0.36 1.40 7.72
C ASP A 170 -0.35 0.15 6.83
N GLY A 171 0.72 0.01 6.09
CA GLY A 171 1.00 -1.17 5.30
C GLY A 171 2.51 -1.38 5.13
N SER A 172 2.87 -2.25 4.21
CA SER A 172 4.28 -2.47 3.86
C SER A 172 4.43 -2.71 2.37
N ASP A 173 5.59 -2.38 1.81
CA ASP A 173 5.89 -2.51 0.38
C ASP A 173 7.29 -3.10 0.21
N LEU A 174 7.37 -4.25 -0.45
CA LEU A 174 8.61 -4.83 -0.92
C LEU A 174 8.67 -4.83 -2.46
N GLY A 175 7.52 -4.89 -3.13
CA GLY A 175 7.44 -4.96 -4.58
C GLY A 175 6.12 -4.38 -5.13
N GLY A 176 5.55 -3.37 -4.46
CA GLY A 176 4.30 -2.71 -4.85
C GLY A 176 3.15 -2.90 -3.87
N SER A 177 3.41 -3.44 -2.68
CA SER A 177 2.34 -3.85 -1.76
C SER A 177 1.59 -2.71 -1.04
N LEU A 178 1.99 -1.45 -1.21
CA LEU A 178 1.20 -0.24 -0.91
C LEU A 178 0.58 0.32 -2.19
N ARG A 179 1.36 0.32 -3.28
CA ARG A 179 1.02 0.97 -4.55
C ARG A 179 -0.03 0.20 -5.33
N ASN A 180 0.15 -1.11 -5.56
CA ASN A 180 -0.84 -1.93 -6.29
C ASN A 180 -2.24 -1.88 -5.65
N PRO A 181 -2.41 -2.15 -4.34
CA PRO A 181 -3.73 -2.04 -3.73
C PRO A 181 -4.24 -0.59 -3.69
N GLY A 182 -3.35 0.41 -3.59
CA GLY A 182 -3.72 1.81 -3.74
C GLY A 182 -4.38 2.08 -5.10
N SER A 183 -3.76 1.62 -6.18
CA SER A 183 -4.29 1.72 -7.54
C SER A 183 -5.64 1.01 -7.71
N PHE A 184 -5.77 -0.22 -7.20
CA PHE A 184 -6.97 -1.04 -7.38
C PHE A 184 -8.19 -0.53 -6.61
N ASN A 185 -7.98 0.24 -5.53
CA ASN A 185 -9.06 0.68 -4.65
C ASN A 185 -9.31 2.20 -4.69
N GLY A 186 -8.55 2.96 -5.50
CA GLY A 186 -8.73 4.40 -5.62
C GLY A 186 -8.27 5.17 -4.37
N VAL A 187 -7.20 4.70 -3.71
CA VAL A 187 -6.58 5.35 -2.55
C VAL A 187 -5.09 5.59 -2.79
N VAL A 188 -4.50 6.50 -2.02
CA VAL A 188 -3.07 6.81 -2.09
C VAL A 188 -2.30 5.79 -1.28
N GLY A 189 -1.33 5.11 -1.93
CA GLY A 189 -0.39 4.21 -1.26
C GLY A 189 1.03 4.70 -1.50
N PHE A 190 1.76 5.00 -0.43
CA PHE A 190 3.09 5.58 -0.52
C PHE A 190 4.17 4.65 0.03
N ARG A 191 5.13 4.34 -0.82
CA ARG A 191 6.39 3.71 -0.46
C ARG A 191 7.44 4.80 -0.22
N PRO A 192 7.84 5.09 1.02
CA PRO A 192 8.89 6.06 1.32
C PRO A 192 10.27 5.61 0.80
N THR A 193 11.24 6.52 0.82
CA THR A 193 12.64 6.17 0.62
C THR A 193 13.09 5.10 1.61
N SER A 194 13.81 4.09 1.12
CA SER A 194 14.29 2.99 1.97
C SER A 194 15.09 3.50 3.18
N GLY A 195 14.65 3.12 4.39
CA GLY A 195 15.27 3.52 5.65
C GLY A 195 14.77 4.85 6.23
N SER A 196 13.75 5.50 5.64
CA SER A 196 13.20 6.76 6.18
C SER A 196 12.27 6.58 7.37
N ILE A 197 11.69 5.40 7.58
CA ILE A 197 10.82 5.11 8.74
C ILE A 197 11.71 4.65 9.91
N SER A 198 11.89 5.51 10.91
CA SER A 198 12.80 5.28 12.04
C SER A 198 12.37 4.15 12.97
N HIS A 199 11.07 3.85 13.00
CA HIS A 199 10.49 2.78 13.84
C HIS A 199 10.20 1.50 13.06
N ASP A 200 10.65 1.40 11.80
CA ASP A 200 10.45 0.19 10.99
C ASP A 200 11.33 -0.97 11.48
N VAL A 201 10.84 -2.19 11.35
CA VAL A 201 11.62 -3.38 11.67
C VAL A 201 12.55 -3.68 10.50
N VAL A 202 13.76 -3.16 10.54
CA VAL A 202 14.82 -3.55 9.62
C VAL A 202 15.41 -4.88 10.11
N ARG A 203 14.93 -5.99 9.55
CA ARG A 203 15.42 -7.34 9.92
C ARG A 203 16.85 -7.58 9.47
N ASP A 204 17.23 -7.07 8.30
CA ASP A 204 18.60 -7.05 7.79
C ASP A 204 18.87 -5.73 7.05
N PRO A 205 19.78 -4.88 7.53
CA PRO A 205 20.06 -3.58 6.91
C PRO A 205 20.70 -3.66 5.53
N ARG A 206 21.14 -4.87 5.12
CA ARG A 206 21.67 -5.12 3.77
C ARG A 206 20.57 -5.32 2.74
N ILE A 207 19.34 -5.63 3.17
CA ILE A 207 18.16 -5.79 2.31
C ILE A 207 17.26 -4.57 2.52
N ARG A 208 17.33 -3.62 1.59
CA ARG A 208 16.68 -2.29 1.72
C ARG A 208 15.28 -2.24 1.11
N MET A 209 14.84 -3.31 0.43
CA MET A 209 13.57 -3.29 -0.29
C MET A 209 12.32 -3.31 0.61
N PRO A 210 12.24 -4.14 1.69
CA PRO A 210 11.08 -4.11 2.57
C PRO A 210 11.01 -2.79 3.33
N ILE A 211 9.85 -2.14 3.31
CA ILE A 211 9.60 -0.93 4.09
C ILE A 211 8.12 -0.84 4.48
N SER A 212 7.86 -0.36 5.70
CA SER A 212 6.52 0.08 6.10
C SER A 212 6.19 1.42 5.45
N GLY A 213 4.91 1.71 5.27
CA GLY A 213 4.51 3.00 4.72
C GLY A 213 3.03 3.29 4.91
N PRO A 214 2.64 4.57 4.72
CA PRO A 214 1.29 5.05 4.92
C PRO A 214 0.40 4.83 3.71
N MET A 215 -0.90 4.69 3.99
CA MET A 215 -1.98 4.79 3.03
C MET A 215 -3.03 5.78 3.52
N GLY A 216 -3.65 6.50 2.60
CA GLY A 216 -4.70 7.48 2.88
C GLY A 216 -5.67 7.62 1.70
N ARG A 217 -6.82 8.28 1.92
CA ARG A 217 -7.75 8.57 0.82
C ARG A 217 -7.27 9.72 -0.06
N THR A 218 -6.46 10.61 0.51
CA THR A 218 -5.85 11.75 -0.16
C THR A 218 -4.34 11.78 0.10
N VAL A 219 -3.61 12.56 -0.68
CA VAL A 219 -2.18 12.82 -0.43
C VAL A 219 -1.97 13.46 0.95
N ALA A 220 -2.88 14.34 1.37
CA ALA A 220 -2.82 14.99 2.68
C ALA A 220 -3.03 14.00 3.85
N ASP A 221 -3.96 13.05 3.73
CA ASP A 221 -4.18 12.00 4.74
C ASP A 221 -2.96 11.07 4.85
N MET A 222 -2.40 10.68 3.71
CA MET A 222 -1.19 9.86 3.64
C MET A 222 0.01 10.59 4.26
N ALA A 223 0.19 11.88 3.95
CA ALA A 223 1.26 12.72 4.49
C ALA A 223 1.14 12.91 6.01
N LEU A 224 -0.09 13.06 6.53
CA LEU A 224 -0.37 13.12 7.95
C LEU A 224 0.13 11.86 8.69
N LEU A 225 -0.15 10.68 8.14
CA LEU A 225 0.31 9.42 8.72
C LEU A 225 1.84 9.26 8.58
N LEU A 226 2.41 9.62 7.41
CA LEU A 226 3.87 9.59 7.21
C LEU A 226 4.60 10.46 8.23
N GLY A 227 4.09 11.67 8.49
CA GLY A 227 4.66 12.58 9.49
C GLY A 227 4.75 11.93 10.87
N ALA A 228 3.70 11.19 11.27
CA ALA A 228 3.73 10.42 12.51
C ALA A 228 4.68 9.21 12.45
N MET A 229 4.83 8.55 11.30
CA MET A 229 5.73 7.39 11.15
C MET A 229 7.21 7.78 11.16
N THR A 230 7.54 9.03 10.81
CA THR A 230 8.93 9.53 10.68
C THR A 230 9.34 10.50 11.78
N ASP A 231 8.41 10.93 12.66
CA ASP A 231 8.59 12.01 13.64
C ASP A 231 9.00 13.36 12.99
N VAL A 232 8.66 13.55 11.71
CA VAL A 232 8.95 14.78 10.95
C VAL A 232 7.64 15.31 10.37
N GLU A 233 7.39 16.61 10.51
CA GLU A 233 6.23 17.23 9.88
C GLU A 233 6.32 17.10 8.36
N VAL A 234 5.31 16.50 7.75
CA VAL A 234 5.20 16.30 6.31
C VAL A 234 4.05 17.14 5.77
N SER A 235 4.40 18.13 4.95
CA SER A 235 3.40 18.99 4.30
C SER A 235 2.96 18.39 2.97
N ALA A 236 1.64 18.35 2.74
CA ALA A 236 1.04 18.09 1.44
C ALA A 236 0.63 19.39 0.72
N THR A 237 1.31 20.50 1.00
CA THR A 237 1.11 21.73 0.25
C THR A 237 1.57 21.54 -1.19
N PRO A 238 0.70 21.80 -2.19
CA PRO A 238 1.05 21.63 -3.59
C PRO A 238 2.29 22.42 -3.98
N ALA A 239 3.20 21.77 -4.71
CA ALA A 239 4.40 22.42 -5.21
C ALA A 239 4.03 23.52 -6.22
N PRO A 240 4.57 24.74 -6.10
CA PRO A 240 4.34 25.78 -7.09
C PRO A 240 5.14 25.50 -8.36
N GLY A 241 4.64 25.96 -9.50
CA GLY A 241 5.38 25.97 -10.77
C GLY A 241 4.97 24.88 -11.75
N LYS A 242 5.85 24.62 -12.70
CA LYS A 242 5.66 23.66 -13.79
C LYS A 242 6.75 22.60 -13.70
N PRO A 243 6.48 21.49 -12.99
CA PRO A 243 7.51 20.45 -12.82
C PRO A 243 7.87 19.80 -14.15
N ARG A 244 9.12 19.38 -14.26
CA ARG A 244 9.63 18.59 -15.38
C ARG A 244 9.53 17.10 -15.02
N VAL A 245 8.68 16.40 -15.74
CA VAL A 245 8.29 15.02 -15.45
C VAL A 245 8.78 14.10 -16.56
N ALA A 246 9.59 13.11 -16.19
CA ALA A 246 9.89 12.02 -17.10
C ALA A 246 8.66 11.09 -17.18
N PHE A 247 8.37 10.55 -18.35
CA PHE A 247 7.21 9.72 -18.59
C PHE A 247 7.55 8.47 -19.41
N SER A 248 7.14 7.33 -18.89
CA SER A 248 7.04 6.07 -19.64
C SER A 248 5.96 5.21 -18.99
N PRO A 249 4.89 4.85 -19.70
CA PRO A 249 3.82 4.04 -19.10
C PRO A 249 4.30 2.65 -18.69
N ASP A 250 5.26 2.07 -19.40
CA ASP A 250 5.66 0.67 -19.34
C ASP A 250 7.13 0.44 -18.97
N LEU A 251 7.84 1.47 -18.48
CA LEU A 251 9.28 1.41 -18.17
C LEU A 251 10.13 0.97 -19.38
N GLY A 252 9.60 1.17 -20.59
CA GLY A 252 10.25 0.90 -21.87
C GLY A 252 9.95 -0.48 -22.48
N ASP A 253 9.58 -1.50 -21.72
CA ASP A 253 9.44 -2.87 -22.23
C ASP A 253 8.37 -3.74 -21.54
N LEU A 254 7.69 -3.26 -20.49
CA LEU A 254 6.73 -4.09 -19.76
C LEU A 254 5.43 -4.27 -20.55
N PRO A 255 4.88 -5.50 -20.59
CA PRO A 255 3.53 -5.69 -21.09
C PRO A 255 2.54 -4.98 -20.16
N LEU A 256 1.66 -4.18 -20.71
CA LEU A 256 0.58 -3.49 -20.02
C LEU A 256 -0.76 -3.83 -20.64
N ASP A 257 -1.76 -4.01 -19.78
CA ASP A 257 -3.15 -4.04 -20.21
C ASP A 257 -3.48 -2.75 -20.98
N PRO A 258 -4.18 -2.83 -22.13
CA PRO A 258 -4.50 -1.66 -22.96
C PRO A 258 -5.26 -0.55 -22.21
N GLU A 259 -6.16 -0.89 -21.26
CA GLU A 259 -6.89 0.12 -20.47
C GLU A 259 -5.94 0.84 -19.50
N VAL A 260 -4.98 0.13 -18.89
CA VAL A 260 -3.96 0.73 -18.01
C VAL A 260 -3.04 1.65 -18.81
N ARG A 261 -2.55 1.18 -19.97
CA ARG A 261 -1.73 2.01 -20.86
C ARG A 261 -2.45 3.30 -21.24
N ALA A 262 -3.69 3.19 -21.72
CA ALA A 262 -4.50 4.33 -22.12
C ALA A 262 -4.80 5.29 -20.96
N ALA A 263 -5.06 4.78 -19.75
CA ALA A 263 -5.32 5.62 -18.58
C ALA A 263 -4.05 6.36 -18.13
N THR A 264 -2.88 5.68 -18.14
CA THR A 264 -1.60 6.29 -17.78
C THR A 264 -1.20 7.37 -18.79
N GLN A 265 -1.43 7.13 -20.10
CA GLN A 265 -1.21 8.11 -21.15
C GLN A 265 -2.10 9.35 -20.96
N ARG A 266 -3.42 9.15 -20.74
CA ARG A 266 -4.34 10.27 -20.47
C ARG A 266 -3.95 11.08 -19.24
N ALA A 267 -3.46 10.44 -18.18
CA ALA A 267 -3.00 11.13 -16.99
C ALA A 267 -1.81 12.06 -17.32
N ALA A 268 -0.86 11.61 -18.13
CA ALA A 268 0.25 12.44 -18.60
C ALA A 268 -0.24 13.62 -19.46
N GLU A 269 -1.22 13.40 -20.35
CA GLU A 269 -1.83 14.44 -21.17
C GLU A 269 -2.54 15.50 -20.30
N VAL A 270 -3.31 15.08 -19.29
CA VAL A 270 -4.01 15.99 -18.36
C VAL A 270 -3.01 16.87 -17.60
N LEU A 271 -1.89 16.30 -17.14
CA LEU A 271 -0.83 17.08 -16.49
C LEU A 271 -0.14 18.03 -17.49
N ALA A 272 0.09 17.62 -18.73
CA ALA A 272 0.64 18.49 -19.78
C ALA A 272 -0.31 19.67 -20.07
N ASP A 273 -1.61 19.43 -20.15
CA ASP A 273 -2.64 20.47 -20.34
C ASP A 273 -2.68 21.44 -19.14
N ALA A 274 -2.38 20.96 -17.93
CA ALA A 274 -2.18 21.79 -16.74
C ALA A 274 -0.85 22.56 -16.76
N GLY A 275 -0.03 22.36 -17.80
CA GLY A 275 1.20 23.09 -18.06
C GLY A 275 2.48 22.47 -17.50
N TRP A 276 2.45 21.18 -17.11
CA TRP A 276 3.65 20.43 -16.70
C TRP A 276 4.50 20.06 -17.93
N ASP A 277 5.83 20.04 -17.76
CA ASP A 277 6.77 19.65 -18.84
C ASP A 277 6.92 18.13 -18.85
N ILE A 278 6.10 17.44 -19.63
CA ILE A 278 6.11 15.99 -19.76
C ILE A 278 7.11 15.58 -20.85
N VAL A 279 8.13 14.81 -20.48
CA VAL A 279 9.21 14.37 -21.36
C VAL A 279 9.27 12.85 -21.40
N GLU A 280 9.18 12.25 -22.57
CA GLU A 280 9.37 10.80 -22.71
C GLU A 280 10.77 10.38 -22.26
N GLY A 281 10.82 9.34 -21.43
CA GLY A 281 12.07 8.79 -20.90
C GLY A 281 11.84 7.97 -19.64
N TYR A 282 12.75 7.04 -19.40
CA TYR A 282 12.75 6.15 -18.22
C TYR A 282 14.19 5.86 -17.80
N PRO A 283 14.40 5.52 -16.48
CA PRO A 283 15.73 5.16 -15.98
C PRO A 283 16.19 3.81 -16.55
N ASP A 284 17.50 3.61 -16.65
CA ASP A 284 18.05 2.28 -16.97
C ASP A 284 17.87 1.34 -15.76
N LEU A 285 16.91 0.43 -15.91
CA LEU A 285 16.55 -0.59 -14.93
C LEU A 285 17.02 -2.00 -15.34
N SER A 286 18.01 -2.10 -16.22
CA SER A 286 18.57 -3.37 -16.69
C SER A 286 19.08 -4.21 -15.53
N GLY A 287 18.56 -5.44 -15.42
CA GLY A 287 18.88 -6.39 -14.33
C GLY A 287 18.05 -6.20 -13.05
N ALA A 288 17.10 -5.27 -13.02
CA ALA A 288 16.26 -5.06 -11.84
C ALA A 288 15.40 -6.29 -11.49
N ASP A 289 14.87 -7.02 -12.48
CA ASP A 289 14.01 -8.18 -12.23
C ASP A 289 14.77 -9.27 -11.48
N LEU A 290 15.97 -9.63 -11.96
CA LEU A 290 16.81 -10.66 -11.34
C LEU A 290 17.30 -10.22 -9.95
N CYS A 291 17.73 -8.96 -9.82
CA CYS A 291 18.13 -8.37 -8.55
C CYS A 291 16.98 -8.43 -7.54
N PHE A 292 15.76 -8.10 -7.96
CA PHE A 292 14.57 -8.16 -7.12
C PHE A 292 14.28 -9.59 -6.66
N GLU A 293 14.29 -10.57 -7.57
CA GLU A 293 14.02 -11.97 -7.26
C GLU A 293 15.03 -12.54 -6.26
N ASP A 294 16.32 -12.29 -6.47
CA ASP A 294 17.38 -12.79 -5.60
C ASP A 294 17.33 -12.18 -4.19
N LEU A 295 17.23 -10.84 -4.11
CA LEU A 295 17.17 -10.16 -2.80
C LEU A 295 15.86 -10.46 -2.06
N ARG A 296 14.76 -10.66 -2.79
CA ARG A 296 13.48 -11.10 -2.22
C ARG A 296 13.58 -12.51 -1.66
N GLY A 297 14.14 -13.45 -2.43
CA GLY A 297 14.41 -14.82 -1.96
C GLY A 297 15.33 -14.84 -0.75
N LEU A 298 16.42 -14.08 -0.78
CA LEU A 298 17.33 -13.94 0.36
C LEU A 298 16.60 -13.42 1.60
N SER A 299 15.76 -12.40 1.46
CA SER A 299 14.94 -11.88 2.56
C SER A 299 14.04 -12.95 3.17
N MET A 300 13.42 -13.79 2.34
CA MET A 300 12.59 -14.90 2.80
C MET A 300 13.39 -15.98 3.52
N ALA A 301 14.54 -16.37 2.99
CA ALA A 301 15.41 -17.34 3.65
C ALA A 301 15.89 -16.85 5.02
N LEU A 302 16.25 -15.57 5.14
CA LEU A 302 16.70 -14.98 6.42
C LEU A 302 15.60 -14.89 7.49
N THR A 303 14.32 -14.88 7.09
CA THR A 303 13.21 -14.67 8.02
C THR A 303 12.37 -15.90 8.28
N SER A 304 12.44 -16.91 7.41
CA SER A 304 11.46 -18.00 7.40
C SER A 304 12.07 -19.33 6.92
N ALA A 305 13.40 -19.53 7.05
CA ALA A 305 14.09 -20.74 6.60
C ALA A 305 13.51 -22.03 7.20
N ASP A 306 13.05 -21.95 8.45
CA ASP A 306 12.43 -23.05 9.20
C ASP A 306 11.06 -23.48 8.67
N LEU A 307 10.45 -22.66 7.82
CA LEU A 307 9.14 -22.92 7.22
C LEU A 307 9.21 -23.53 5.81
N VAL A 308 10.39 -23.81 5.28
CA VAL A 308 10.56 -24.29 3.88
C VAL A 308 9.85 -25.61 3.61
N ASP A 309 9.82 -26.50 4.59
CA ASP A 309 9.20 -27.83 4.50
C ASP A 309 7.83 -27.91 5.18
N ASP A 310 7.31 -26.83 5.74
CA ASP A 310 6.01 -26.82 6.40
C ASP A 310 4.88 -26.77 5.35
N GLU A 311 4.16 -27.90 5.20
CA GLU A 311 3.08 -28.05 4.22
C GLU A 311 1.89 -27.10 4.44
N ARG A 312 1.76 -26.51 5.64
CA ARG A 312 0.74 -25.48 5.94
C ARG A 312 1.01 -24.17 5.23
N VAL A 313 2.28 -23.90 4.87
CA VAL A 313 2.70 -22.71 4.13
C VAL A 313 2.43 -22.89 2.64
N LYS A 314 1.86 -21.86 2.01
CA LYS A 314 1.52 -21.91 0.59
C LYS A 314 2.74 -22.19 -0.30
N PRO A 315 2.54 -22.93 -1.42
CA PRO A 315 3.65 -23.34 -2.30
C PRO A 315 4.52 -22.18 -2.81
N THR A 316 3.91 -21.04 -3.16
CA THR A 316 4.64 -19.86 -3.65
C THR A 316 5.58 -19.26 -2.59
N ALA A 317 5.19 -19.26 -1.30
CA ALA A 317 6.05 -18.79 -0.22
C ALA A 317 7.20 -19.78 0.05
N ARG A 318 6.93 -21.09 0.08
CA ARG A 318 7.97 -22.12 0.21
C ARG A 318 8.97 -22.08 -0.95
N TYR A 319 8.49 -21.85 -2.17
CA TYR A 319 9.35 -21.67 -3.34
C TYR A 319 10.33 -20.49 -3.15
N GLU A 320 9.86 -19.33 -2.69
CA GLU A 320 10.73 -18.18 -2.43
C GLU A 320 11.75 -18.44 -1.32
N ILE A 321 11.36 -19.13 -0.25
CA ILE A 321 12.30 -19.55 0.79
C ILE A 321 13.38 -20.47 0.18
N SER A 322 12.98 -21.49 -0.61
CA SER A 322 13.90 -22.42 -1.27
C SER A 322 14.85 -21.70 -2.21
N LEU A 323 14.35 -20.73 -2.99
CA LEU A 323 15.16 -19.91 -3.87
C LEU A 323 16.26 -19.18 -3.09
N GLY A 324 15.87 -18.52 -1.98
CA GLY A 324 16.81 -17.80 -1.13
C GLY A 324 17.86 -18.71 -0.46
N LEU A 325 17.46 -19.90 0.00
CA LEU A 325 18.38 -20.89 0.59
C LEU A 325 19.37 -21.47 -0.43
N ALA A 326 18.99 -21.49 -1.72
CA ALA A 326 19.84 -21.98 -2.80
C ALA A 326 20.83 -20.92 -3.33
N LEU A 327 20.73 -19.66 -2.91
CA LEU A 327 21.63 -18.60 -3.37
C LEU A 327 23.05 -18.81 -2.84
N GLY A 328 24.00 -18.97 -3.75
CA GLY A 328 25.44 -18.95 -3.41
C GLY A 328 25.98 -17.54 -3.20
N ALA A 329 27.15 -17.45 -2.58
CA ALA A 329 27.80 -16.18 -2.25
C ALA A 329 28.02 -15.28 -3.49
N ASP A 330 28.39 -15.86 -4.63
CA ASP A 330 28.61 -15.14 -5.89
C ASP A 330 27.30 -14.46 -6.35
N ARG A 331 26.18 -15.21 -6.32
CA ARG A 331 24.87 -14.70 -6.73
C ARG A 331 24.38 -13.57 -5.82
N ILE A 332 24.58 -13.72 -4.50
CA ILE A 332 24.24 -12.65 -3.52
C ILE A 332 25.10 -11.41 -3.79
N THR A 333 26.39 -11.58 -4.05
CA THR A 333 27.32 -10.49 -4.35
C THR A 333 26.91 -9.76 -5.63
N GLU A 334 26.52 -10.49 -6.67
CA GLU A 334 26.00 -9.92 -7.93
C GLU A 334 24.69 -9.13 -7.71
N ALA A 335 23.77 -9.67 -6.93
CA ALA A 335 22.51 -8.99 -6.62
C ALA A 335 22.73 -7.67 -5.85
N VAL A 336 23.60 -7.65 -4.84
CA VAL A 336 23.97 -6.43 -4.11
C VAL A 336 24.68 -5.42 -5.02
N ALA A 337 25.59 -5.88 -5.89
CA ALA A 337 26.24 -5.01 -6.87
C ALA A 337 25.25 -4.43 -7.89
N ALA A 338 24.28 -5.23 -8.32
CA ALA A 338 23.20 -4.79 -9.21
C ALA A 338 22.29 -3.73 -8.53
N GLU A 339 21.90 -3.94 -7.27
CA GLU A 339 21.14 -2.95 -6.50
C GLU A 339 21.87 -1.60 -6.46
N ASN A 340 23.17 -1.60 -6.14
CA ASN A 340 23.95 -0.37 -6.11
C ASN A 340 24.03 0.32 -7.49
N ARG A 341 24.26 -0.43 -8.58
CA ARG A 341 24.25 0.15 -9.94
C ARG A 341 22.89 0.76 -10.30
N LEU A 342 21.80 0.09 -9.94
CA LEU A 342 20.45 0.58 -10.21
C LEU A 342 20.14 1.85 -9.42
N ARG A 343 20.65 1.98 -8.18
CA ARG A 343 20.56 3.22 -7.39
C ARG A 343 21.32 4.36 -8.06
N ASP A 344 22.57 4.10 -8.51
CA ASP A 344 23.39 5.10 -9.21
C ASP A 344 22.74 5.52 -10.55
N ASN A 345 22.15 4.58 -11.30
CA ASN A 345 21.42 4.86 -12.54
C ASN A 345 20.17 5.72 -12.27
N TRP A 346 19.45 5.43 -11.20
CA TRP A 346 18.29 6.18 -10.76
C TRP A 346 18.61 7.63 -10.43
N ASP A 347 19.63 7.85 -9.59
CA ASP A 347 20.07 9.19 -9.21
C ASP A 347 20.61 9.97 -10.41
N ARG A 348 21.36 9.31 -11.28
CA ARG A 348 21.85 9.91 -12.53
C ARG A 348 20.72 10.30 -13.47
N PHE A 349 19.68 9.48 -13.60
CA PHE A 349 18.52 9.77 -14.44
C PHE A 349 17.85 11.08 -14.05
N PHE A 350 17.57 11.27 -12.76
CA PHE A 350 16.98 12.52 -12.27
C PHE A 350 17.94 13.71 -12.43
N ALA A 351 19.21 13.54 -12.09
CA ALA A 351 20.20 14.63 -12.14
C ALA A 351 20.47 15.11 -13.59
N VAL A 352 20.69 14.17 -14.52
CA VAL A 352 21.01 14.50 -15.92
C VAL A 352 19.78 15.03 -16.66
N GLY A 353 18.62 14.39 -16.48
CA GLY A 353 17.37 14.81 -17.09
C GLY A 353 16.78 16.07 -16.44
N ARG A 354 17.27 16.47 -15.27
CA ARG A 354 16.69 17.52 -14.42
C ARG A 354 15.20 17.30 -14.20
N PHE A 355 14.85 16.04 -13.93
CA PHE A 355 13.47 15.66 -13.67
C PHE A 355 13.14 15.87 -12.19
N ASP A 356 11.98 16.44 -11.95
CA ASP A 356 11.43 16.58 -10.60
C ASP A 356 10.74 15.28 -10.16
N MET A 357 10.18 14.53 -11.14
CA MET A 357 9.40 13.32 -10.91
C MET A 357 9.45 12.39 -12.14
N PHE A 358 9.24 11.11 -11.91
CA PHE A 358 9.00 10.11 -12.95
C PHE A 358 7.58 9.56 -12.83
N LEU A 359 6.84 9.51 -13.95
CA LEU A 359 5.48 9.03 -14.06
C LEU A 359 5.42 7.74 -14.89
N SER A 360 4.78 6.70 -14.33
CA SER A 360 4.56 5.41 -15.00
C SER A 360 3.23 4.78 -14.56
N ALA A 361 2.87 3.62 -15.12
CA ALA A 361 1.75 2.82 -14.60
C ALA A 361 2.09 2.25 -13.22
N THR A 362 1.14 2.29 -12.28
CA THR A 362 1.30 1.65 -10.98
C THR A 362 1.24 0.13 -11.11
N SER A 363 0.18 -0.39 -11.72
CA SER A 363 -0.01 -1.82 -11.96
C SER A 363 0.01 -2.10 -13.46
N GLN A 364 0.46 -3.30 -13.85
CA GLN A 364 0.44 -3.70 -15.26
C GLN A 364 -0.97 -4.08 -15.75
N VAL A 365 -1.90 -4.33 -14.83
CA VAL A 365 -3.29 -4.73 -15.10
C VAL A 365 -4.27 -3.97 -14.20
N PRO A 366 -5.54 -3.82 -14.59
CA PRO A 366 -6.61 -3.39 -13.70
C PRO A 366 -6.98 -4.51 -12.70
N PRO A 367 -7.90 -4.28 -11.73
CA PRO A 367 -8.45 -5.35 -10.90
C PRO A 367 -8.95 -6.52 -11.73
N PHE A 368 -8.59 -7.75 -11.36
CA PHE A 368 -8.83 -8.98 -12.09
C PHE A 368 -9.73 -9.94 -11.29
N PRO A 369 -10.34 -10.98 -11.91
CA PRO A 369 -11.26 -11.90 -11.24
C PRO A 369 -10.67 -12.54 -9.99
N VAL A 370 -11.43 -12.57 -8.89
CA VAL A 370 -10.98 -13.07 -7.57
C VAL A 370 -10.54 -14.53 -7.57
N GLY A 371 -11.08 -15.37 -8.44
CA GLY A 371 -10.69 -16.79 -8.53
C GLY A 371 -9.32 -17.02 -9.16
N GLN A 372 -8.70 -16.00 -9.73
CA GLN A 372 -7.38 -16.07 -10.34
C GLN A 372 -6.32 -15.67 -9.30
N GLU A 373 -5.43 -16.60 -8.92
CA GLU A 373 -4.41 -16.33 -7.90
C GLU A 373 -3.44 -15.22 -8.33
N TRP A 374 -3.02 -15.22 -9.60
CA TRP A 374 -2.13 -14.23 -10.21
C TRP A 374 -2.32 -14.15 -11.73
N ILE A 375 -1.84 -13.07 -12.33
CA ILE A 375 -1.94 -12.85 -13.78
C ILE A 375 -0.81 -13.58 -14.50
N SER A 376 -1.15 -14.54 -15.36
CA SER A 376 -0.21 -15.35 -16.13
C SER A 376 -0.01 -14.88 -17.57
N GLU A 377 -0.79 -13.91 -18.04
CA GLU A 377 -0.67 -13.34 -19.39
C GLU A 377 -1.17 -11.88 -19.38
N ILE A 378 -0.45 -10.99 -20.05
CA ILE A 378 -0.82 -9.59 -20.25
C ILE A 378 -0.63 -9.24 -21.71
N ASP A 379 -1.69 -8.82 -22.41
CA ASP A 379 -1.67 -8.39 -23.83
C ASP A 379 -0.94 -9.40 -24.74
N GLY A 380 -1.27 -10.70 -24.58
CA GLY A 380 -0.67 -11.80 -25.35
C GLY A 380 0.75 -12.23 -24.89
N VAL A 381 1.34 -11.57 -23.89
CA VAL A 381 2.64 -11.92 -23.34
C VAL A 381 2.47 -12.82 -22.12
N ARG A 382 2.94 -14.08 -22.20
CA ARG A 382 2.94 -15.01 -21.06
C ARG A 382 3.97 -14.62 -20.02
N LEU A 383 3.59 -14.78 -18.75
CA LEU A 383 4.42 -14.51 -17.59
C LEU A 383 4.79 -15.84 -16.91
N ASP A 384 6.08 -16.05 -16.64
CA ASP A 384 6.60 -17.33 -16.13
C ASP A 384 6.54 -17.42 -14.60
N HIS A 385 6.38 -16.26 -13.91
CA HIS A 385 6.38 -16.21 -12.47
C HIS A 385 5.32 -15.23 -11.95
N TYR A 386 4.77 -15.53 -10.77
CA TYR A 386 3.69 -14.72 -10.18
C TYR A 386 4.09 -13.30 -9.80
N THR A 387 5.38 -12.97 -9.72
CA THR A 387 5.87 -11.61 -9.50
C THR A 387 5.95 -10.78 -10.79
N HIS A 388 5.88 -11.42 -11.96
CA HIS A 388 6.14 -10.74 -13.23
C HIS A 388 5.09 -9.71 -13.62
N TRP A 389 3.84 -9.89 -13.18
CA TRP A 389 2.79 -8.89 -13.40
C TRP A 389 2.88 -7.66 -12.47
N MET A 390 3.83 -7.66 -11.52
CA MET A 390 4.08 -6.57 -10.59
C MET A 390 5.38 -5.80 -10.91
N ARG A 391 6.00 -6.04 -12.07
CA ARG A 391 7.29 -5.46 -12.44
C ARG A 391 7.26 -3.93 -12.56
N SER A 392 6.11 -3.33 -12.86
CA SER A 392 5.94 -1.87 -12.81
C SER A 392 6.30 -1.28 -11.43
N CYS A 393 6.00 -2.00 -10.36
CA CYS A 393 6.36 -1.62 -8.99
C CYS A 393 7.70 -2.20 -8.54
N SER A 394 7.98 -3.50 -8.80
CA SER A 394 9.19 -4.15 -8.28
C SER A 394 10.47 -3.57 -8.87
N ARG A 395 10.50 -3.22 -10.16
CA ARG A 395 11.62 -2.54 -10.79
C ARG A 395 11.92 -1.18 -10.16
N ILE A 396 10.88 -0.41 -9.80
CA ILE A 396 11.00 0.88 -9.10
C ILE A 396 11.40 0.71 -7.63
N THR A 397 11.09 -0.44 -7.03
CA THR A 397 11.49 -0.75 -5.66
C THR A 397 13.00 -0.89 -5.49
N VAL A 398 13.68 -1.52 -6.45
CA VAL A 398 15.12 -1.86 -6.33
C VAL A 398 16.00 -0.63 -6.14
N PRO A 399 15.87 0.46 -6.89
CA PRO A 399 16.63 1.69 -6.64
C PRO A 399 16.40 2.33 -5.27
N GLY A 400 15.25 2.10 -4.64
CA GLY A 400 14.97 2.52 -3.26
C GLY A 400 14.52 3.96 -3.07
N GLY A 401 14.22 4.70 -4.14
CA GLY A 401 13.60 6.03 -4.07
C GLY A 401 12.13 5.99 -3.64
N PRO A 402 11.54 7.13 -3.24
CA PRO A 402 10.14 7.21 -2.86
C PRO A 402 9.23 6.98 -4.07
N SER A 403 8.09 6.33 -3.85
CA SER A 403 7.14 6.00 -4.92
C SER A 403 5.72 5.96 -4.39
N MET A 404 4.78 6.50 -5.15
CA MET A 404 3.38 6.64 -4.76
C MET A 404 2.46 6.09 -5.86
N SER A 405 1.39 5.42 -5.46
CA SER A 405 0.22 5.28 -6.32
C SER A 405 -0.75 6.42 -6.03
N LEU A 406 -1.08 7.19 -7.05
CA LEU A 406 -2.07 8.26 -6.99
C LEU A 406 -3.25 7.92 -7.90
N PRO A 407 -4.51 7.94 -7.43
CA PRO A 407 -5.67 7.77 -8.30
C PRO A 407 -5.70 8.83 -9.41
N ALA A 408 -5.82 8.43 -10.67
CA ALA A 408 -5.75 9.36 -11.81
C ALA A 408 -6.74 9.03 -12.94
N GLY A 409 -7.66 8.10 -12.71
CA GLY A 409 -8.66 7.74 -13.72
C GLY A 409 -9.40 6.45 -13.40
N PHE A 410 -10.18 6.03 -14.40
CA PHE A 410 -11.02 4.84 -14.29
C PHE A 410 -10.97 4.05 -15.60
N THR A 411 -11.15 2.73 -15.49
CA THR A 411 -11.43 1.87 -16.64
C THR A 411 -12.78 2.23 -17.27
N ALA A 412 -13.06 1.70 -18.45
CA ALA A 412 -14.39 1.82 -19.07
C ALA A 412 -15.52 1.21 -18.20
N LYS A 413 -15.18 0.31 -17.28
CA LYS A 413 -16.12 -0.30 -16.33
C LYS A 413 -16.25 0.46 -15.00
N GLY A 414 -15.59 1.61 -14.85
CA GLY A 414 -15.64 2.42 -13.64
C GLY A 414 -14.74 1.90 -12.50
N LEU A 415 -13.74 1.07 -12.78
CA LEU A 415 -12.75 0.63 -11.79
C LEU A 415 -11.62 1.65 -11.71
N PRO A 416 -11.14 2.02 -10.52
CA PRO A 416 -10.06 3.00 -10.38
C PRO A 416 -8.74 2.49 -10.97
N ILE A 417 -7.99 3.41 -11.54
CA ILE A 417 -6.61 3.21 -12.00
C ILE A 417 -5.72 4.27 -11.36
N GLY A 418 -4.64 3.83 -10.72
CA GLY A 418 -3.60 4.69 -10.19
C GLY A 418 -2.42 4.82 -11.16
N ILE A 419 -1.84 6.02 -11.21
CA ILE A 419 -0.52 6.26 -11.79
C ILE A 419 0.55 6.13 -10.71
N GLN A 420 1.76 5.76 -11.11
CA GLN A 420 2.91 5.71 -10.21
C GLN A 420 3.77 6.95 -10.39
N LEU A 421 3.89 7.72 -9.31
CA LEU A 421 4.77 8.87 -9.21
C LEU A 421 6.00 8.46 -8.40
N SER A 422 7.21 8.71 -8.93
CA SER A 422 8.46 8.30 -8.29
C SER A 422 9.44 9.46 -8.26
N GLY A 423 10.19 9.61 -7.17
CA GLY A 423 11.16 10.68 -6.96
C GLY A 423 12.60 10.20 -6.81
N PRO A 424 13.57 11.12 -6.82
CA PRO A 424 14.97 10.81 -6.48
C PRO A 424 15.08 10.30 -5.05
N GLN A 425 16.16 9.61 -4.72
CA GLN A 425 16.37 9.10 -3.36
C GLN A 425 16.39 10.26 -2.35
N GLY A 426 15.67 10.08 -1.23
CA GLY A 426 15.50 11.13 -0.20
C GLY A 426 14.55 12.25 -0.63
N GLY A 427 13.91 12.16 -1.79
CA GLY A 427 13.00 13.15 -2.34
C GLY A 427 11.56 13.05 -1.85
N ASP A 428 11.30 12.40 -0.71
CA ASP A 428 9.95 12.11 -0.20
C ASP A 428 9.07 13.36 -0.11
N HIS A 429 9.56 14.41 0.53
CA HIS A 429 8.79 15.67 0.70
C HIS A 429 8.49 16.35 -0.63
N SER A 430 9.47 16.37 -1.55
CA SER A 430 9.28 16.96 -2.88
C SER A 430 8.26 16.18 -3.69
N LEU A 431 8.33 14.84 -3.66
CA LEU A 431 7.37 13.98 -4.34
C LEU A 431 5.96 14.15 -3.79
N ILE A 432 5.79 14.28 -2.46
CA ILE A 432 4.50 14.51 -1.84
C ILE A 432 3.90 15.87 -2.26
N ALA A 433 4.71 16.92 -2.31
CA ALA A 433 4.24 18.23 -2.77
C ALA A 433 3.83 18.23 -4.25
N LEU A 434 4.57 17.49 -5.10
CA LEU A 434 4.21 17.29 -6.52
C LEU A 434 2.95 16.42 -6.67
N ALA A 435 2.83 15.37 -5.86
CA ALA A 435 1.64 14.52 -5.86
C ALA A 435 0.39 15.27 -5.40
N ALA A 436 0.51 16.16 -4.41
CA ALA A 436 -0.59 17.04 -3.99
C ALA A 436 -1.01 17.98 -5.12
N ALA A 437 -0.06 18.55 -5.88
CA ALA A 437 -0.38 19.36 -7.06
C ALA A 437 -1.04 18.52 -8.18
N ALA A 438 -0.60 17.28 -8.38
CA ALA A 438 -1.25 16.37 -9.33
C ALA A 438 -2.67 15.99 -8.89
N GLU A 439 -2.88 15.73 -7.59
CA GLU A 439 -4.20 15.44 -7.00
C GLU A 439 -5.18 16.58 -7.23
N GLU A 440 -4.75 17.84 -7.11
CA GLU A 440 -5.59 18.99 -7.46
C GLU A 440 -5.99 19.02 -8.94
N VAL A 441 -5.10 18.60 -9.84
CA VAL A 441 -5.36 18.55 -11.28
C VAL A 441 -6.35 17.44 -11.64
N PHE A 442 -6.22 16.23 -11.04
CA PHE A 442 -7.12 15.11 -11.30
C PHE A 442 -8.46 15.25 -10.58
N GLY A 443 -8.50 16.02 -9.49
CA GLY A 443 -9.65 16.10 -8.59
C GLY A 443 -9.75 14.90 -7.64
N PRO A 444 -10.68 14.96 -6.67
CA PRO A 444 -10.85 13.91 -5.68
C PRO A 444 -11.32 12.60 -6.31
N CYS A 445 -10.73 11.47 -5.89
CA CYS A 445 -11.25 10.16 -6.25
C CYS A 445 -12.59 9.93 -5.51
N PRO A 446 -13.68 9.57 -6.20
CA PRO A 446 -14.93 9.21 -5.54
C PRO A 446 -14.75 7.98 -4.65
N ALA A 447 -15.65 7.80 -3.69
CA ALA A 447 -15.71 6.58 -2.87
C ALA A 447 -16.56 5.49 -3.58
N PRO A 448 -16.32 4.20 -3.27
CA PRO A 448 -17.22 3.13 -3.71
C PRO A 448 -18.60 3.28 -3.08
N ASP A 449 -19.61 2.70 -3.73
CA ASP A 449 -20.99 2.71 -3.22
C ASP A 449 -21.16 1.72 -2.07
N VAL A 450 -20.96 2.20 -0.84
CA VAL A 450 -21.12 1.41 0.39
C VAL A 450 -22.57 0.91 0.56
N GLY A 451 -23.56 1.66 0.10
CA GLY A 451 -24.96 1.27 0.15
C GLY A 451 -25.24 0.05 -0.76
N ALA A 452 -24.65 0.05 -1.95
CA ALA A 452 -24.74 -1.10 -2.84
C ALA A 452 -24.03 -2.34 -2.26
N LEU A 453 -22.88 -2.18 -1.62
CA LEU A 453 -22.18 -3.27 -0.94
C LEU A 453 -23.02 -3.89 0.18
N ALA A 454 -23.69 -3.07 0.98
CA ALA A 454 -24.45 -3.49 2.16
C ALA A 454 -25.64 -4.40 1.83
N VAL A 455 -26.11 -4.43 0.58
CA VAL A 455 -27.26 -5.26 0.16
C VAL A 455 -26.87 -6.49 -0.64
N LEU A 456 -25.56 -6.69 -0.91
CA LEU A 456 -25.07 -7.88 -1.61
C LEU A 456 -25.12 -9.11 -0.68
N ASP A 457 -25.50 -10.24 -1.26
CA ASP A 457 -25.36 -11.54 -0.60
C ASP A 457 -23.94 -12.09 -0.84
N PRO A 458 -23.08 -12.16 0.19
CA PRO A 458 -21.72 -12.68 0.04
C PRO A 458 -21.65 -14.11 -0.51
N VAL A 459 -22.69 -14.94 -0.25
CA VAL A 459 -22.74 -16.33 -0.71
C VAL A 459 -22.92 -16.41 -2.22
N SER A 460 -23.51 -15.39 -2.84
CA SER A 460 -23.72 -15.34 -4.29
C SER A 460 -22.46 -14.92 -5.07
N LEU A 461 -21.42 -14.46 -4.39
CA LEU A 461 -20.20 -13.97 -5.02
C LEU A 461 -19.26 -15.13 -5.41
N PRO A 462 -18.46 -14.98 -6.49
CA PRO A 462 -17.55 -16.03 -6.92
C PRO A 462 -16.52 -16.36 -5.83
N PRO A 463 -16.12 -17.65 -5.70
CA PRO A 463 -15.11 -18.04 -4.74
C PRO A 463 -13.74 -17.44 -5.07
N GLY A 464 -12.89 -17.32 -4.04
CA GLY A 464 -11.48 -16.98 -4.18
C GLY A 464 -10.61 -18.16 -4.66
N PRO A 465 -9.27 -17.98 -4.73
CA PRO A 465 -8.38 -19.02 -5.22
C PRO A 465 -8.31 -20.28 -4.33
N LEU A 466 -8.81 -20.20 -3.11
CA LEU A 466 -8.84 -21.33 -2.15
C LEU A 466 -10.18 -22.07 -2.15
N GLY A 467 -11.17 -21.65 -2.94
CA GLY A 467 -12.53 -22.25 -3.02
C GLY A 467 -13.53 -21.57 -2.12
#